data_c1db7afc5b69aa870d38c11a36b8dbf3
#
_entry.id   c1db7afc5b69aa870d38c11a36b8dbf3
#
_cell.length_a   1.000
_cell.length_b   1.000
_cell.length_c   1.000
_cell.angle_alpha   90.00
_cell.angle_beta   90.00
_cell.angle_gamma   90.00
#
_symmetry.space_group_name_H-M   'P 1'
#
loop_
_entity.id
_entity.type
_entity.pdbx_description
1 polymer ?
#
loop_
_entity_poly.entity_id
_entity_poly.type
_entity_poly.pdbx_seq_one_letter_code
_entity_poly.pdbx_strand_id
1 'polypeptide(L)'
;MKKIDATVFVFCSIRYAWPLEIIPASAIVAFKREDCDMGWMVDETGLDKCTANYVPLTPLSHLQRAATVFAEQTAVVYGSHRATYQQYHARVTKLASGLASIGVMPGDVVATLLPNTTAQIEASFGVPACGAVINTINTRLDVGTISYIFDHGEAKVVMVDTQFLPSVEAALTTMDGPAPQIIEVADPEAGYAASGRHPEYEEFLDQGNAGYTWVMPSDEWESLALNYTSGTTGRPKGVVYHHRGAYLMTMGTPISWRMTLRPVFMAI
;
A
#
# COMPACT_ATOMS: atom_id res chain seq x y z
N MET A 1 21.01 -11.20 -10.80
CA MET A 1 20.75 -9.95 -10.05
C MET A 1 21.09 -8.76 -10.94
N LYS A 2 20.12 -8.21 -11.66
CA LYS A 2 20.26 -6.93 -12.38
C LYS A 2 20.02 -5.82 -11.37
N LYS A 3 20.98 -4.91 -11.21
CA LYS A 3 20.83 -3.70 -10.39
C LYS A 3 19.73 -2.84 -11.00
N ILE A 4 18.66 -2.63 -10.23
CA ILE A 4 17.63 -1.62 -10.52
C ILE A 4 18.21 -0.31 -10.01
N ASP A 5 18.46 0.64 -10.91
CA ASP A 5 18.79 2.03 -10.54
C ASP A 5 17.50 2.71 -10.05
N ALA A 6 17.22 2.55 -8.76
CA ALA A 6 16.12 3.22 -8.10
C ALA A 6 16.60 4.56 -7.55
N THR A 7 16.24 5.66 -8.20
CA THR A 7 16.41 7.01 -7.64
C THR A 7 15.25 7.25 -6.67
N VAL A 8 15.53 7.22 -5.38
CA VAL A 8 14.57 7.52 -4.32
C VAL A 8 14.37 9.04 -4.24
N PHE A 9 13.21 9.53 -4.67
CA PHE A 9 12.77 10.89 -4.41
C PHE A 9 11.75 10.90 -3.27
N VAL A 10 12.14 11.43 -2.13
CA VAL A 10 11.20 11.78 -1.05
C VAL A 10 10.66 13.17 -1.35
N PHE A 11 9.44 13.27 -1.90
CA PHE A 11 8.74 14.54 -2.01
C PHE A 11 8.04 14.87 -0.71
N CYS A 12 8.66 15.71 0.12
CA CYS A 12 7.98 16.43 1.17
C CYS A 12 7.57 17.82 0.64
N SER A 13 6.37 17.93 0.04
CA SER A 13 5.83 19.23 -0.37
C SER A 13 5.10 19.88 0.79
N ILE A 14 5.80 20.54 1.67
CA ILE A 14 5.21 21.49 2.63
C ILE A 14 5.38 22.89 2.02
N ARG A 15 4.31 23.39 1.34
CA ARG A 15 4.22 24.81 1.03
C ARG A 15 3.67 25.55 2.25
N TYR A 16 4.54 26.02 3.12
CA TYR A 16 4.24 27.14 4.00
C TYR A 16 4.86 28.40 3.38
N ALA A 17 4.02 29.39 3.12
CA ALA A 17 4.44 30.73 2.74
C ALA A 17 5.06 31.44 3.97
N TRP A 18 6.38 31.31 4.09
CA TRP A 18 7.23 32.21 4.85
C TRP A 18 8.21 32.84 3.87
N PRO A 19 8.54 34.15 4.02
CA PRO A 19 9.53 34.74 3.15
C PRO A 19 10.86 34.03 3.37
N LEU A 20 11.35 33.37 2.32
CA LEU A 20 12.68 32.75 2.27
C LEU A 20 13.70 33.88 2.24
N GLU A 21 14.24 34.27 3.40
CA GLU A 21 15.57 34.86 3.45
C GLU A 21 16.56 33.74 3.07
N ILE A 22 17.29 33.97 2.00
CA ILE A 22 18.28 33.04 1.45
C ILE A 22 19.38 32.86 2.53
N ILE A 23 19.41 31.71 3.18
CA ILE A 23 20.52 31.31 4.03
C ILE A 23 21.72 31.10 3.11
N PRO A 24 22.82 31.87 3.23
CA PRO A 24 23.96 31.67 2.35
C PRO A 24 24.57 30.29 2.58
N ALA A 25 25.00 29.66 1.47
CA ALA A 25 25.56 28.30 1.45
C ALA A 25 26.75 28.09 2.42
N SER A 26 27.35 29.18 2.92
CA SER A 26 28.41 29.18 3.96
C SER A 26 27.89 28.91 5.37
N ALA A 27 26.58 28.88 5.60
CA ALA A 27 25.98 28.61 6.93
C ALA A 27 25.60 27.14 7.14
N ILE A 28 25.86 26.26 6.16
CA ILE A 28 25.72 24.81 6.38
C ILE A 28 26.94 24.34 7.19
N VAL A 29 26.81 24.42 8.49
CA VAL A 29 27.77 23.79 9.40
C VAL A 29 27.52 22.28 9.30
N ALA A 30 28.42 21.58 8.62
CA ALA A 30 28.47 20.13 8.70
C ALA A 30 28.90 19.74 10.12
N PHE A 31 27.97 19.45 11.01
CA PHE A 31 28.26 18.86 12.30
C PHE A 31 28.92 17.48 12.07
N LYS A 32 30.23 17.40 12.27
CA LYS A 32 30.87 16.11 12.44
C LYS A 32 30.44 15.54 13.80
N ARG A 33 30.07 14.26 13.81
CA ARG A 33 29.65 13.52 15.00
C ARG A 33 30.67 13.52 16.14
N GLU A 34 31.92 13.92 15.84
CA GLU A 34 33.06 13.99 16.74
C GLU A 34 33.09 15.27 17.58
N ASP A 35 32.29 16.31 17.23
CA ASP A 35 32.34 17.62 17.92
C ASP A 35 31.20 17.81 18.95
N CYS A 36 30.38 16.78 19.19
CA CYS A 36 29.33 16.81 20.21
C CYS A 36 29.76 16.01 21.45
N ASP A 37 30.75 16.50 22.15
CA ASP A 37 30.96 16.12 23.57
C ASP A 37 29.92 16.87 24.44
N MET A 38 28.65 16.47 24.29
CA MET A 38 27.57 16.98 25.14
C MET A 38 27.49 16.07 26.38
N GLY A 39 28.16 16.45 27.42
CA GLY A 39 28.28 15.76 28.72
C GLY A 39 26.96 15.54 29.49
N TRP A 40 25.85 15.36 28.76
CA TRP A 40 24.54 15.00 29.28
C TRP A 40 23.89 13.81 28.52
N MET A 41 24.71 13.05 27.77
CA MET A 41 24.23 11.79 27.21
C MET A 41 23.92 10.81 28.34
N VAL A 42 22.67 10.39 28.41
CA VAL A 42 22.26 9.31 29.30
C VAL A 42 23.05 8.05 28.92
N ASP A 43 23.52 7.31 29.92
CA ASP A 43 24.09 5.98 29.68
C ASP A 43 23.01 5.10 29.02
N GLU A 44 23.21 4.75 27.74
CA GLU A 44 22.28 3.94 26.94
C GLU A 44 22.50 2.43 27.14
N THR A 45 23.39 2.05 28.07
CA THR A 45 23.62 0.63 28.38
C THR A 45 22.33 -0.04 28.83
N GLY A 46 21.91 -1.08 28.09
CA GLY A 46 20.68 -1.80 28.38
C GLY A 46 19.40 -1.16 27.83
N LEU A 47 19.51 -0.09 27.01
CA LEU A 47 18.38 0.55 26.34
C LEU A 47 18.22 0.09 24.88
N ASP A 48 18.79 -1.05 24.53
CA ASP A 48 18.67 -1.62 23.19
C ASP A 48 17.21 -1.87 22.81
N LYS A 49 16.94 -1.83 21.52
CA LYS A 49 15.63 -2.17 20.98
C LYS A 49 15.25 -3.60 21.34
N CYS A 50 14.08 -3.78 21.94
CA CYS A 50 13.52 -5.09 22.24
C CYS A 50 12.00 -5.07 22.02
N THR A 51 11.35 -6.23 22.07
CA THR A 51 9.90 -6.36 21.83
C THR A 51 9.03 -5.56 22.80
N ALA A 52 9.57 -5.15 23.95
CA ALA A 52 8.86 -4.35 24.96
C ALA A 52 8.88 -2.84 24.66
N ASN A 53 9.88 -2.35 23.89
CA ASN A 53 10.08 -0.91 23.68
C ASN A 53 10.13 -0.50 22.21
N TYR A 54 10.10 -1.45 21.26
CA TYR A 54 10.19 -1.17 19.84
C TYR A 54 9.26 -2.04 19.00
N VAL A 55 8.52 -1.39 18.12
CA VAL A 55 7.72 -2.02 17.06
C VAL A 55 7.94 -1.23 15.78
N PRO A 56 8.22 -1.87 14.63
CA PRO A 56 8.32 -1.18 13.35
C PRO A 56 7.05 -0.41 13.01
N LEU A 57 7.21 0.82 12.52
CA LEU A 57 6.08 1.64 12.09
C LEU A 57 5.47 1.08 10.81
N THR A 58 4.17 0.81 10.84
CA THR A 58 3.41 0.32 9.66
C THR A 58 1.96 0.79 9.71
N PRO A 59 1.35 1.18 8.58
CA PRO A 59 -0.09 1.48 8.52
C PRO A 59 -0.99 0.32 8.95
N LEU A 60 -0.51 -0.93 8.87
CA LEU A 60 -1.26 -2.11 9.29
C LEU A 60 -1.73 -2.00 10.75
N SER A 61 -0.91 -1.42 11.62
CA SER A 61 -1.25 -1.21 13.02
C SER A 61 -2.48 -0.30 13.24
N HIS A 62 -2.75 0.61 12.29
CA HIS A 62 -3.94 1.47 12.37
C HIS A 62 -5.23 0.67 12.25
N LEU A 63 -5.30 -0.27 11.30
CA LEU A 63 -6.50 -1.09 11.11
C LEU A 63 -6.67 -2.09 12.29
N GLN A 64 -5.59 -2.71 12.75
CA GLN A 64 -5.64 -3.59 13.95
C GLN A 64 -6.18 -2.84 15.17
N ARG A 65 -5.66 -1.61 15.40
CA ARG A 65 -6.14 -0.76 16.48
C ARG A 65 -7.60 -0.36 16.28
N ALA A 66 -7.99 0.05 15.07
CA ALA A 66 -9.36 0.46 14.78
C ALA A 66 -10.35 -0.69 14.97
N ALA A 67 -10.01 -1.91 14.52
CA ALA A 67 -10.83 -3.10 14.70
C ALA A 67 -10.99 -3.50 16.19
N THR A 68 -10.01 -3.15 17.05
CA THR A 68 -10.09 -3.43 18.49
C THR A 68 -10.87 -2.33 19.22
N VAL A 69 -10.57 -1.04 18.95
CA VAL A 69 -11.10 0.07 19.75
C VAL A 69 -12.45 0.56 19.22
N PHE A 70 -12.70 0.42 17.91
CA PHE A 70 -13.87 0.92 17.22
C PHE A 70 -14.62 -0.19 16.46
N ALA A 71 -14.58 -1.42 16.96
CA ALA A 71 -15.04 -2.63 16.30
C ALA A 71 -16.39 -2.47 15.58
N GLU A 72 -17.39 -1.95 16.29
CA GLU A 72 -18.76 -1.81 15.81
C GLU A 72 -19.02 -0.51 14.99
N GLN A 73 -18.03 0.37 14.87
CA GLN A 73 -18.22 1.60 14.09
C GLN A 73 -18.10 1.30 12.60
N THR A 74 -18.90 2.01 11.80
CA THR A 74 -18.83 1.93 10.34
C THR A 74 -17.46 2.40 9.86
N ALA A 75 -16.75 1.52 9.15
CA ALA A 75 -15.46 1.78 8.53
C ALA A 75 -15.60 2.13 7.04
N VAL A 76 -16.45 1.41 6.32
CA VAL A 76 -16.59 1.51 4.87
C VAL A 76 -18.07 1.66 4.50
N VAL A 77 -18.32 2.58 3.56
CA VAL A 77 -19.62 2.80 2.93
C VAL A 77 -19.41 2.83 1.42
N TYR A 78 -20.05 1.91 0.70
CA TYR A 78 -20.02 1.86 -0.76
C TYR A 78 -21.39 1.45 -1.29
N GLY A 79 -22.06 2.33 -2.02
CA GLY A 79 -23.44 2.10 -2.43
C GLY A 79 -24.35 1.74 -1.25
N SER A 80 -24.99 0.59 -1.32
CA SER A 80 -25.79 0.01 -0.24
C SER A 80 -24.94 -0.71 0.82
N HIS A 81 -23.70 -1.09 0.49
CA HIS A 81 -22.81 -1.83 1.38
C HIS A 81 -22.30 -0.99 2.57
N ARG A 82 -22.31 -1.60 3.74
CA ARG A 82 -21.79 -1.02 4.99
C ARG A 82 -20.97 -2.08 5.71
N ALA A 83 -19.73 -1.74 6.09
CA ALA A 83 -18.90 -2.61 6.91
C ALA A 83 -18.39 -1.89 8.15
N THR A 84 -18.41 -2.58 9.29
CA THR A 84 -17.75 -2.11 10.52
C THR A 84 -16.25 -2.32 10.44
N TYR A 85 -15.47 -1.70 11.35
CA TYR A 85 -14.02 -1.95 11.42
C TYR A 85 -13.70 -3.42 11.68
N GLN A 86 -14.50 -4.11 12.50
CA GLN A 86 -14.32 -5.54 12.75
C GLN A 86 -14.55 -6.37 11.49
N GLN A 87 -15.63 -6.09 10.75
CA GLN A 87 -15.93 -6.77 9.49
C GLN A 87 -14.86 -6.48 8.43
N TYR A 88 -14.44 -5.23 8.30
CA TYR A 88 -13.38 -4.83 7.39
C TYR A 88 -12.06 -5.55 7.70
N HIS A 89 -11.64 -5.58 8.97
CA HIS A 89 -10.45 -6.31 9.40
C HIS A 89 -10.54 -7.81 9.09
N ALA A 90 -11.69 -8.44 9.33
CA ALA A 90 -11.89 -9.85 9.03
C ALA A 90 -11.75 -10.16 7.53
N ARG A 91 -12.29 -9.30 6.65
CA ARG A 91 -12.16 -9.44 5.19
C ARG A 91 -10.71 -9.24 4.74
N VAL A 92 -10.03 -8.23 5.25
CA VAL A 92 -8.59 -7.99 5.03
C VAL A 92 -7.75 -9.22 5.43
N THR A 93 -8.08 -9.82 6.58
CA THR A 93 -7.39 -11.03 7.08
C THR A 93 -7.62 -12.24 6.16
N LYS A 94 -8.85 -12.43 5.68
CA LYS A 94 -9.18 -13.47 4.70
C LYS A 94 -8.43 -13.27 3.38
N LEU A 95 -8.37 -12.02 2.88
CA LEU A 95 -7.61 -11.69 1.67
C LEU A 95 -6.12 -12.02 1.83
N ALA A 96 -5.51 -11.61 2.93
CA ALA A 96 -4.10 -11.91 3.20
C ALA A 96 -3.83 -13.42 3.25
N SER A 97 -4.72 -14.19 3.91
CA SER A 97 -4.66 -15.65 3.95
C SER A 97 -4.82 -16.28 2.55
N GLY A 98 -5.79 -15.80 1.77
CA GLY A 98 -6.03 -16.28 0.41
C GLY A 98 -4.80 -16.06 -0.49
N LEU A 99 -4.22 -14.86 -0.46
CA LEU A 99 -3.01 -14.54 -1.23
C LEU A 99 -1.83 -15.45 -0.82
N ALA A 100 -1.61 -15.64 0.48
CA ALA A 100 -0.58 -16.55 0.96
C ALA A 100 -0.84 -18.01 0.50
N SER A 101 -2.09 -18.47 0.48
CA SER A 101 -2.46 -19.84 0.08
C SER A 101 -2.17 -20.14 -1.40
N ILE A 102 -2.23 -19.14 -2.27
CA ILE A 102 -1.89 -19.26 -3.69
C ILE A 102 -0.40 -18.99 -3.96
N GLY A 103 0.42 -18.93 -2.92
CA GLY A 103 1.88 -18.87 -2.99
C GLY A 103 2.45 -17.45 -3.09
N VAL A 104 1.69 -16.40 -2.76
CA VAL A 104 2.26 -15.06 -2.59
C VAL A 104 3.14 -15.03 -1.36
N MET A 105 4.38 -14.61 -1.53
CA MET A 105 5.41 -14.56 -0.49
C MET A 105 5.70 -13.10 -0.10
N PRO A 106 6.28 -12.85 1.09
CA PRO A 106 6.75 -11.52 1.44
C PRO A 106 7.67 -10.92 0.37
N GLY A 107 7.39 -9.67 -0.02
CA GLY A 107 8.10 -8.96 -1.08
C GLY A 107 7.57 -9.19 -2.50
N ASP A 108 6.70 -10.17 -2.74
CA ASP A 108 6.02 -10.33 -4.04
C ASP A 108 5.10 -9.14 -4.33
N VAL A 109 4.93 -8.82 -5.60
CA VAL A 109 4.05 -7.73 -6.02
C VAL A 109 2.65 -8.24 -6.37
N VAL A 110 1.64 -7.65 -5.75
CA VAL A 110 0.23 -7.84 -6.09
C VAL A 110 -0.31 -6.55 -6.71
N ALA A 111 -0.64 -6.60 -7.98
CA ALA A 111 -1.20 -5.47 -8.71
C ALA A 111 -2.71 -5.36 -8.47
N THR A 112 -3.23 -4.13 -8.47
CA THR A 112 -4.68 -3.86 -8.46
C THR A 112 -5.05 -2.91 -9.59
N LEU A 113 -6.03 -3.29 -10.40
CA LEU A 113 -6.66 -2.44 -11.41
C LEU A 113 -8.15 -2.30 -11.03
N LEU A 114 -8.40 -1.57 -9.96
CA LEU A 114 -9.70 -1.43 -9.31
C LEU A 114 -10.09 0.05 -9.21
N PRO A 115 -11.38 0.38 -9.38
CA PRO A 115 -11.91 1.68 -8.98
C PRO A 115 -11.88 1.83 -7.45
N ASN A 116 -12.38 2.97 -6.93
CA ASN A 116 -12.49 3.21 -5.50
C ASN A 116 -13.65 2.40 -4.87
N THR A 117 -13.52 1.09 -4.90
CA THR A 117 -14.48 0.11 -4.38
C THR A 117 -14.04 -0.44 -3.02
N THR A 118 -14.90 -1.22 -2.39
CA THR A 118 -14.56 -1.95 -1.16
C THR A 118 -13.33 -2.83 -1.33
N ALA A 119 -13.24 -3.56 -2.46
CA ALA A 119 -12.10 -4.44 -2.74
C ALA A 119 -10.76 -3.69 -2.83
N GLN A 120 -10.74 -2.46 -3.41
CA GLN A 120 -9.52 -1.64 -3.44
C GLN A 120 -9.05 -1.25 -2.04
N ILE A 121 -10.00 -0.89 -1.16
CA ILE A 121 -9.69 -0.53 0.23
C ILE A 121 -9.18 -1.77 0.99
N GLU A 122 -9.82 -2.92 0.78
CA GLU A 122 -9.40 -4.19 1.37
C GLU A 122 -8.02 -4.63 0.88
N ALA A 123 -7.73 -4.51 -0.42
CA ALA A 123 -6.43 -4.81 -1.00
C ALA A 123 -5.32 -3.93 -0.41
N SER A 124 -5.61 -2.64 -0.13
CA SER A 124 -4.63 -1.71 0.43
C SER A 124 -4.05 -2.15 1.78
N PHE A 125 -4.77 -3.00 2.52
CA PHE A 125 -4.31 -3.61 3.76
C PHE A 125 -4.05 -5.11 3.61
N GLY A 126 -4.87 -5.84 2.85
CA GLY A 126 -4.78 -7.29 2.72
C GLY A 126 -3.51 -7.76 2.02
N VAL A 127 -3.07 -7.02 1.01
CA VAL A 127 -1.81 -7.31 0.31
C VAL A 127 -0.62 -7.10 1.26
N PRO A 128 -0.45 -5.96 1.93
CA PRO A 128 0.64 -5.81 2.90
C PRO A 128 0.51 -6.73 4.12
N ALA A 129 -0.71 -7.13 4.51
CA ALA A 129 -0.91 -8.04 5.65
C ALA A 129 -0.40 -9.47 5.38
N CYS A 130 -0.21 -9.89 4.13
CA CYS A 130 0.53 -11.11 3.80
C CYS A 130 2.03 -10.86 3.53
N GLY A 131 2.53 -9.64 3.77
CA GLY A 131 3.91 -9.23 3.54
C GLY A 131 4.22 -8.84 2.09
N ALA A 132 3.24 -8.84 1.20
CA ALA A 132 3.41 -8.48 -0.20
C ALA A 132 3.38 -6.96 -0.43
N VAL A 133 3.83 -6.53 -1.59
CA VAL A 133 3.88 -5.13 -2.03
C VAL A 133 2.70 -4.84 -2.93
N ILE A 134 1.84 -3.89 -2.55
CA ILE A 134 0.70 -3.51 -3.39
C ILE A 134 1.16 -2.59 -4.54
N ASN A 135 0.71 -2.87 -5.76
CA ASN A 135 0.90 -2.02 -6.93
C ASN A 135 -0.46 -1.55 -7.44
N THR A 136 -0.88 -0.34 -7.04
CA THR A 136 -2.14 0.23 -7.50
C THR A 136 -1.97 0.88 -8.87
N ILE A 137 -2.66 0.35 -9.88
CA ILE A 137 -2.58 0.76 -11.27
C ILE A 137 -3.77 1.67 -11.61
N ASN A 138 -3.48 2.79 -12.27
CA ASN A 138 -4.53 3.70 -12.72
C ASN A 138 -5.40 3.02 -13.80
N THR A 139 -6.70 2.98 -13.60
CA THR A 139 -7.69 2.33 -14.48
C THR A 139 -7.81 2.96 -15.86
N ARG A 140 -7.21 4.13 -16.10
CA ARG A 140 -7.25 4.87 -17.38
C ARG A 140 -6.02 4.65 -18.25
N LEU A 141 -5.10 3.76 -17.85
CA LEU A 141 -3.91 3.46 -18.63
C LEU A 141 -4.25 2.58 -19.83
N ASP A 142 -3.46 2.75 -20.90
CA ASP A 142 -3.54 1.90 -22.07
C ASP A 142 -2.92 0.51 -21.83
N VAL A 143 -3.28 -0.44 -22.69
CA VAL A 143 -2.87 -1.85 -22.60
C VAL A 143 -1.35 -2.02 -22.56
N GLY A 144 -0.61 -1.28 -23.41
CA GLY A 144 0.85 -1.38 -23.45
C GLY A 144 1.52 -0.87 -22.18
N THR A 145 0.96 0.18 -21.57
CA THR A 145 1.43 0.70 -20.27
C THR A 145 1.13 -0.28 -19.14
N ILE A 146 -0.04 -0.90 -19.14
CA ILE A 146 -0.42 -1.93 -18.15
C ILE A 146 0.54 -3.13 -18.25
N SER A 147 0.77 -3.64 -19.47
CA SER A 147 1.72 -4.72 -19.75
C SER A 147 3.12 -4.40 -19.22
N TYR A 148 3.62 -3.20 -19.53
CA TYR A 148 4.92 -2.73 -19.01
C TYR A 148 4.97 -2.70 -17.48
N ILE A 149 3.91 -2.25 -16.82
CA ILE A 149 3.87 -2.20 -15.35
C ILE A 149 3.89 -3.60 -14.74
N PHE A 150 3.18 -4.56 -15.34
CA PHE A 150 3.20 -5.95 -14.88
C PHE A 150 4.59 -6.57 -15.02
N ASP A 151 5.25 -6.39 -16.18
CA ASP A 151 6.59 -6.90 -16.43
C ASP A 151 7.65 -6.24 -15.54
N HIS A 152 7.67 -4.91 -15.51
CA HIS A 152 8.67 -4.15 -14.77
C HIS A 152 8.50 -4.29 -13.24
N GLY A 153 7.25 -4.41 -12.79
CA GLY A 153 6.92 -4.60 -11.38
C GLY A 153 6.95 -6.05 -10.93
N GLU A 154 7.17 -7.00 -11.85
CA GLU A 154 7.16 -8.46 -11.59
C GLU A 154 5.88 -8.89 -10.86
N ALA A 155 4.72 -8.42 -11.34
CA ALA A 155 3.43 -8.69 -10.71
C ALA A 155 3.13 -10.20 -10.71
N LYS A 156 2.89 -10.77 -9.53
CA LYS A 156 2.57 -12.19 -9.35
C LYS A 156 1.08 -12.48 -9.38
N VAL A 157 0.28 -11.52 -8.90
CA VAL A 157 -1.18 -11.56 -8.90
C VAL A 157 -1.69 -10.22 -9.37
N VAL A 158 -2.80 -10.19 -10.09
CA VAL A 158 -3.57 -8.98 -10.38
C VAL A 158 -5.01 -9.15 -9.92
N MET A 159 -5.47 -8.22 -9.08
CA MET A 159 -6.87 -8.06 -8.76
C MET A 159 -7.46 -7.03 -9.71
N VAL A 160 -8.47 -7.41 -10.46
CA VAL A 160 -9.02 -6.56 -11.52
C VAL A 160 -10.54 -6.50 -11.44
N ASP A 161 -11.11 -5.29 -11.51
CA ASP A 161 -12.54 -5.11 -11.68
C ASP A 161 -12.99 -5.68 -13.04
N THR A 162 -14.13 -6.37 -13.07
CA THR A 162 -14.69 -6.98 -14.28
C THR A 162 -14.74 -6.00 -15.45
N GLN A 163 -15.00 -4.71 -15.20
CA GLN A 163 -15.03 -3.66 -16.22
C GLN A 163 -13.71 -3.55 -16.99
N PHE A 164 -12.57 -3.76 -16.31
CA PHE A 164 -11.23 -3.62 -16.89
C PHE A 164 -10.58 -4.97 -17.26
N LEU A 165 -11.24 -6.07 -17.01
CA LEU A 165 -10.75 -7.41 -17.33
C LEU A 165 -10.26 -7.55 -18.78
N PRO A 166 -11.00 -7.07 -19.81
CA PRO A 166 -10.52 -7.14 -21.19
C PRO A 166 -9.18 -6.42 -21.42
N SER A 167 -8.93 -5.31 -20.73
CA SER A 167 -7.67 -4.57 -20.84
C SER A 167 -6.51 -5.32 -20.19
N VAL A 168 -6.75 -5.98 -19.06
CA VAL A 168 -5.76 -6.84 -18.38
C VAL A 168 -5.44 -8.04 -19.25
N GLU A 169 -6.44 -8.77 -19.74
CA GLU A 169 -6.24 -9.93 -20.62
C GLU A 169 -5.44 -9.56 -21.87
N ALA A 170 -5.76 -8.43 -22.51
CA ALA A 170 -4.98 -7.93 -23.63
C ALA A 170 -3.54 -7.59 -23.25
N ALA A 171 -3.31 -6.98 -22.06
CA ALA A 171 -1.97 -6.67 -21.58
C ALA A 171 -1.13 -7.93 -21.36
N LEU A 172 -1.72 -9.00 -20.83
CA LEU A 172 -1.02 -10.27 -20.61
C LEU A 172 -0.53 -10.92 -21.92
N THR A 173 -1.18 -10.66 -23.06
CA THR A 173 -0.73 -11.20 -24.35
C THR A 173 0.54 -10.53 -24.88
N THR A 174 0.91 -9.38 -24.34
CA THR A 174 2.06 -8.56 -24.80
C THR A 174 3.19 -8.49 -23.76
N MET A 175 3.08 -9.22 -22.66
CA MET A 175 4.12 -9.34 -21.65
C MET A 175 5.29 -10.18 -22.14
N ASP A 176 6.50 -9.83 -21.69
CA ASP A 176 7.71 -10.62 -21.91
C ASP A 176 7.94 -11.62 -20.75
N GLY A 177 7.48 -11.29 -19.55
CA GLY A 177 7.61 -12.09 -18.33
C GLY A 177 6.47 -13.06 -18.07
N PRO A 178 6.47 -13.76 -16.94
CA PRO A 178 5.41 -14.66 -16.53
C PRO A 178 4.12 -13.86 -16.23
N ALA A 179 3.00 -14.32 -16.79
CA ALA A 179 1.71 -13.68 -16.56
C ALA A 179 1.27 -13.81 -15.08
N PRO A 180 0.78 -12.73 -14.44
CA PRO A 180 0.21 -12.80 -13.10
C PRO A 180 -1.06 -13.64 -13.07
N GLN A 181 -1.35 -14.24 -11.89
CA GLN A 181 -2.65 -14.86 -11.65
C GLN A 181 -3.72 -13.78 -11.55
N ILE A 182 -4.88 -13.99 -12.17
CA ILE A 182 -5.99 -13.04 -12.13
C ILE A 182 -6.95 -13.43 -11.00
N ILE A 183 -7.35 -12.42 -10.20
CA ILE A 183 -8.52 -12.46 -9.31
C ILE A 183 -9.49 -11.40 -9.82
N GLU A 184 -10.65 -11.85 -10.29
CA GLU A 184 -11.69 -10.98 -10.83
C GLU A 184 -12.53 -10.40 -9.69
N VAL A 185 -12.80 -9.10 -9.74
CA VAL A 185 -13.63 -8.39 -8.76
C VAL A 185 -14.90 -7.92 -9.45
N ALA A 186 -16.03 -8.52 -9.10
CA ALA A 186 -17.34 -8.04 -9.53
C ALA A 186 -17.74 -6.78 -8.77
N ASP A 187 -18.41 -5.85 -9.45
CA ASP A 187 -19.02 -4.66 -8.84
C ASP A 187 -20.52 -4.57 -9.19
N PRO A 188 -21.38 -5.27 -8.44
CA PRO A 188 -22.82 -5.24 -8.67
C PRO A 188 -23.45 -3.85 -8.48
N GLU A 189 -22.87 -3.01 -7.60
CA GLU A 189 -23.36 -1.63 -7.39
C GLU A 189 -23.15 -0.75 -8.63
N ALA A 190 -22.11 -1.01 -9.42
CA ALA A 190 -21.86 -0.37 -10.70
C ALA A 190 -22.45 -1.15 -11.91
N GLY A 191 -23.07 -2.32 -11.68
CA GLY A 191 -23.70 -3.13 -12.70
C GLY A 191 -22.76 -4.13 -13.40
N TYR A 192 -21.59 -4.40 -12.84
CA TYR A 192 -20.62 -5.35 -13.40
C TYR A 192 -20.66 -6.68 -12.63
N ALA A 193 -21.23 -7.72 -13.27
CA ALA A 193 -21.20 -9.07 -12.75
C ALA A 193 -19.90 -9.80 -13.12
N ALA A 194 -19.52 -10.81 -12.32
CA ALA A 194 -18.37 -11.65 -12.63
C ALA A 194 -18.52 -12.33 -13.99
N SER A 195 -17.41 -12.41 -14.73
CA SER A 195 -17.39 -13.05 -16.05
C SER A 195 -17.41 -14.58 -15.99
N GLY A 196 -17.04 -15.16 -14.85
CA GLY A 196 -16.88 -16.60 -14.64
C GLY A 196 -15.63 -17.20 -15.32
N ARG A 197 -14.71 -16.38 -15.81
CA ARG A 197 -13.48 -16.84 -16.48
C ARG A 197 -12.29 -16.98 -15.52
N HIS A 198 -12.33 -16.27 -14.41
CA HIS A 198 -11.28 -16.24 -13.39
C HIS A 198 -11.88 -16.44 -11.99
N PRO A 199 -11.08 -16.81 -10.97
CA PRO A 199 -11.53 -16.83 -9.59
C PRO A 199 -12.15 -15.49 -9.19
N GLU A 200 -13.37 -15.52 -8.67
CA GLU A 200 -14.08 -14.33 -8.23
C GLU A 200 -13.67 -13.96 -6.80
N TYR A 201 -13.60 -12.67 -6.52
CA TYR A 201 -13.06 -12.11 -5.29
C TYR A 201 -13.79 -12.54 -4.03
N GLU A 202 -15.12 -12.56 -4.01
CA GLU A 202 -15.88 -12.98 -2.83
C GLU A 202 -15.70 -14.48 -2.56
N GLU A 203 -15.71 -15.31 -3.61
CA GLU A 203 -15.41 -16.74 -3.49
C GLU A 203 -13.97 -16.97 -3.02
N PHE A 204 -13.03 -16.15 -3.49
CA PHE A 204 -11.64 -16.19 -3.04
C PHE A 204 -11.51 -15.83 -1.57
N LEU A 205 -12.21 -14.79 -1.08
CA LEU A 205 -12.25 -14.42 0.33
C LEU A 205 -12.87 -15.52 1.19
N ASP A 206 -13.90 -16.21 0.72
CA ASP A 206 -14.57 -17.26 1.49
C ASP A 206 -13.68 -18.48 1.74
N GLN A 207 -12.69 -18.71 0.90
CA GLN A 207 -11.66 -19.72 1.13
C GLN A 207 -10.57 -19.28 2.12
N GLY A 208 -10.50 -17.98 2.42
CA GLY A 208 -9.49 -17.40 3.31
C GLY A 208 -9.76 -17.72 4.79
N ASN A 209 -8.68 -17.96 5.54
CA ASN A 209 -8.74 -18.20 6.98
C ASN A 209 -8.83 -16.88 7.76
N ALA A 210 -9.95 -16.65 8.45
CA ALA A 210 -10.16 -15.46 9.30
C ALA A 210 -9.22 -15.41 10.54
N GLY A 211 -8.58 -16.53 10.89
CA GLY A 211 -7.58 -16.62 11.95
C GLY A 211 -6.12 -16.46 11.47
N TYR A 212 -5.91 -16.06 10.24
CA TYR A 212 -4.57 -15.84 9.69
C TYR A 212 -3.82 -14.75 10.47
N THR A 213 -2.57 -15.05 10.84
CA THR A 213 -1.70 -14.06 11.51
C THR A 213 -1.02 -13.20 10.45
N TRP A 214 -1.22 -11.90 10.51
CA TRP A 214 -0.62 -10.95 9.57
C TRP A 214 0.91 -10.99 9.65
N VAL A 215 1.54 -10.92 8.49
CA VAL A 215 2.99 -10.76 8.36
C VAL A 215 3.31 -9.29 8.60
N MET A 216 3.75 -8.97 9.81
CA MET A 216 4.20 -7.60 10.13
C MET A 216 5.63 -7.39 9.62
N PRO A 217 6.00 -6.17 9.17
CA PRO A 217 7.36 -5.92 8.72
C PRO A 217 8.35 -6.12 9.87
N SER A 218 9.49 -6.73 9.59
CA SER A 218 10.61 -6.85 10.53
C SER A 218 11.43 -5.55 10.58
N ASP A 219 11.45 -4.83 9.48
CA ASP A 219 12.03 -3.50 9.33
C ASP A 219 11.02 -2.55 8.69
N GLU A 220 10.83 -1.38 9.28
CA GLU A 220 9.93 -0.34 8.77
C GLU A 220 10.37 0.26 7.41
N TRP A 221 11.56 -0.09 6.91
CA TRP A 221 12.04 0.23 5.57
C TRP A 221 11.64 -0.81 4.50
N GLU A 222 11.03 -1.91 4.88
CA GLU A 222 10.46 -2.85 3.92
C GLU A 222 9.43 -2.15 3.02
N SER A 223 9.35 -2.63 1.77
CA SER A 223 8.44 -2.06 0.76
C SER A 223 6.99 -2.36 1.10
N LEU A 224 6.15 -1.33 1.14
CA LEU A 224 4.71 -1.43 1.33
C LEU A 224 3.96 -1.39 0.00
N ALA A 225 4.35 -0.45 -0.86
CA ALA A 225 3.67 -0.20 -2.12
C ALA A 225 4.65 0.20 -3.23
N LEU A 226 4.31 -0.19 -4.47
CA LEU A 226 4.98 0.21 -5.69
C LEU A 226 3.97 0.92 -6.59
N ASN A 227 4.13 2.22 -6.82
CA ASN A 227 3.24 2.98 -7.68
C ASN A 227 3.99 3.55 -8.88
N TYR A 228 3.31 3.68 -10.02
CA TYR A 228 3.91 4.20 -11.24
C TYR A 228 3.45 5.62 -11.52
N THR A 229 4.40 6.47 -11.85
CA THR A 229 4.13 7.85 -12.28
C THR A 229 4.35 7.98 -13.78
N SER A 230 3.58 8.86 -14.45
CA SER A 230 3.82 9.24 -15.83
C SER A 230 5.18 9.94 -15.91
N GLY A 231 6.21 9.20 -16.36
CA GLY A 231 7.54 9.77 -16.52
C GLY A 231 7.55 10.85 -17.59
N THR A 232 8.24 11.97 -17.35
CA THR A 232 8.48 13.03 -18.35
C THR A 232 9.34 12.56 -19.53
N THR A 233 9.93 11.36 -19.46
CA THR A 233 10.90 10.80 -20.41
C THR A 233 10.40 9.58 -21.17
N GLY A 234 9.09 9.29 -21.19
CA GLY A 234 8.46 8.28 -22.02
C GLY A 234 7.88 7.08 -21.23
N ARG A 235 8.68 6.27 -20.52
CA ARG A 235 8.16 5.12 -19.77
C ARG A 235 7.81 5.50 -18.32
N PRO A 236 6.74 4.93 -17.74
CA PRO A 236 6.42 5.11 -16.34
C PRO A 236 7.57 4.70 -15.41
N LYS A 237 7.73 5.44 -14.31
CA LYS A 237 8.74 5.14 -13.29
C LYS A 237 8.06 4.56 -12.06
N GLY A 238 8.59 3.44 -11.54
CA GLY A 238 8.16 2.85 -10.29
C GLY A 238 8.69 3.66 -9.10
N VAL A 239 7.79 4.00 -8.19
CA VAL A 239 8.09 4.67 -6.91
C VAL A 239 7.73 3.71 -5.79
N VAL A 240 8.73 3.33 -4.99
CA VAL A 240 8.56 2.43 -3.85
C VAL A 240 8.26 3.25 -2.60
N TYR A 241 7.21 2.89 -1.89
CA TYR A 241 6.85 3.42 -0.57
C TYR A 241 7.18 2.36 0.48
N HIS A 242 7.93 2.72 1.51
CA HIS A 242 8.19 1.86 2.65
C HIS A 242 7.17 2.08 3.78
N HIS A 243 7.03 1.12 4.68
CA HIS A 243 6.06 1.14 5.77
C HIS A 243 6.15 2.40 6.64
N ARG A 244 7.38 2.82 7.04
CA ARG A 244 7.61 4.02 7.83
C ARG A 244 7.08 5.28 7.14
N GLY A 245 7.40 5.49 5.86
CA GLY A 245 6.98 6.68 5.11
C GLY A 245 5.46 6.78 5.02
N ALA A 246 4.79 5.66 4.72
CA ALA A 246 3.34 5.57 4.68
C ALA A 246 2.71 5.84 6.06
N TYR A 247 3.27 5.27 7.13
CA TYR A 247 2.80 5.51 8.50
C TYR A 247 2.89 6.99 8.88
N LEU A 248 4.06 7.63 8.66
CA LEU A 248 4.25 9.03 8.99
C LEU A 248 3.33 9.95 8.17
N MET A 249 3.06 9.60 6.91
CA MET A 249 2.11 10.32 6.07
C MET A 249 0.69 10.23 6.63
N THR A 250 0.25 9.06 7.08
CA THR A 250 -1.08 8.90 7.70
C THR A 250 -1.21 9.68 9.00
N MET A 251 -0.13 9.88 9.75
CA MET A 251 -0.13 10.72 10.96
C MET A 251 -0.11 12.22 10.63
N GLY A 252 0.58 12.63 9.57
CA GLY A 252 0.67 14.03 9.15
C GLY A 252 -0.57 14.56 8.45
N THR A 253 -1.25 13.72 7.65
CA THR A 253 -2.40 14.10 6.85
C THR A 253 -3.56 14.66 7.67
N PRO A 254 -4.02 14.03 8.78
CA PRO A 254 -5.08 14.57 9.62
C PRO A 254 -4.75 15.96 10.18
N ILE A 255 -3.51 16.20 10.55
CA ILE A 255 -3.03 17.48 11.08
C ILE A 255 -3.08 18.54 9.98
N SER A 256 -2.48 18.24 8.82
CA SER A 256 -2.39 19.17 7.69
C SER A 256 -3.76 19.53 7.10
N TRP A 257 -4.68 18.58 7.08
CA TRP A 257 -6.05 18.77 6.58
C TRP A 257 -7.03 19.20 7.65
N ARG A 258 -6.57 19.39 8.90
CA ARG A 258 -7.41 19.76 10.05
C ARG A 258 -8.60 18.82 10.22
N MET A 259 -8.38 17.53 10.03
CA MET A 259 -9.44 16.54 10.18
C MET A 259 -9.89 16.46 11.64
N THR A 260 -11.19 16.42 11.85
CA THR A 260 -11.79 16.22 13.18
C THR A 260 -11.69 14.76 13.62
N LEU A 261 -12.01 14.48 14.87
CA LEU A 261 -12.15 13.10 15.32
C LEU A 261 -13.29 12.42 14.54
N ARG A 262 -13.03 11.19 14.07
CA ARG A 262 -13.98 10.36 13.28
C ARG A 262 -14.46 11.06 12.00
N PRO A 263 -13.55 11.51 11.14
CA PRO A 263 -13.95 12.16 9.90
C PRO A 263 -14.61 11.16 8.96
N VAL A 264 -15.56 11.64 8.17
CA VAL A 264 -16.02 10.90 6.98
C VAL A 264 -15.18 11.37 5.81
N PHE A 265 -14.41 10.44 5.22
CA PHE A 265 -13.56 10.70 4.07
C PHE A 265 -14.18 10.06 2.82
N MET A 266 -14.30 10.82 1.76
CA MET A 266 -14.80 10.34 0.46
C MET A 266 -13.61 10.17 -0.48
N ALA A 267 -13.37 8.94 -0.94
CA ALA A 267 -12.46 8.66 -2.04
C ALA A 267 -13.16 8.93 -3.38
N ILE A 268 -12.54 9.71 -4.26
CA ILE A 268 -13.08 10.10 -5.57
C ILE A 268 -12.17 9.56 -6.68
#